data_71ead2f2c133be432eee71c4c5c496bc
#
_entry.id   71ead2f2c133be432eee71c4c5c496bc
#
_cell.length_a   1.000
_cell.length_b   1.000
_cell.length_c   1.000
_cell.angle_alpha   90.00
_cell.angle_beta   90.00
_cell.angle_gamma   90.00
#
_symmetry.space_group_name_H-M   'P 1'
#
loop_
_entity.id
_entity.type
_entity.pdbx_description
1 polymer ?
#
loop_
_entity_poly.entity_id
_entity_poly.type
_entity_poly.pdbx_seq_one_letter_code
_entity_poly.pdbx_strand_id
1 'polypeptide(L)'
;MLPQNFNALNTLRTGSQLKNVEGILEYRFNAWRIQPIQAKAQPEIIKDTNLRPSTMIAKDAKQIRAAAFNVLNYDNGAEKGFPTERGASSEAEFKKQHQKIVSALKTIDADVYGLMEIANNGFDDKSAVAYLSQALGADWKYVIPTKMTKLGTDAIAVAIIYNSKRVKPVGESAVYDDQTQKNRVTMAQSFQSVNGGKIFTIVPNHLKSKGSCPADKTLADADQGDGQGCWNATRLTAVQELMQWIAKNPTQVAKPNYLLVGDMNSYAKEDPILALEKANYKVLLNDEKIGQGKTAYSYVFGVASDANGNGGAGNLDHAIADADLYPMVKRAFAWHINADEPTALDYNEEYKTDEQIAAFYSDDAFRSSDHDPVIVDMDLNENISSNPDTGKISGGSMGIWSMLT
;
A
#
# COMPACT_ATOMS: atom_id res chain seq x y z
N MET A 1 -21.34 12.24 -16.57
CA MET A 1 -20.96 13.62 -16.91
C MET A 1 -20.19 14.16 -15.72
N LEU A 2 -19.02 14.75 -15.95
CA LEU A 2 -18.22 15.36 -14.89
C LEU A 2 -18.80 16.73 -14.52
N PRO A 3 -18.62 17.20 -13.27
CA PRO A 3 -19.03 18.54 -12.88
C PRO A 3 -18.44 19.60 -13.82
N GLN A 4 -19.12 20.73 -13.95
CA GLN A 4 -18.56 21.87 -14.69
C GLN A 4 -17.23 22.29 -14.04
N ASN A 5 -16.19 22.50 -14.88
CA ASN A 5 -14.82 22.79 -14.43
C ASN A 5 -14.09 21.63 -13.73
N PHE A 6 -14.54 20.38 -13.90
CA PHE A 6 -13.77 19.24 -13.45
C PHE A 6 -12.42 19.17 -14.19
N ASN A 7 -11.34 19.13 -13.43
CA ASN A 7 -9.98 19.00 -13.95
C ASN A 7 -9.07 18.44 -12.86
N ALA A 8 -7.79 18.24 -13.15
CA ALA A 8 -6.81 17.67 -12.21
C ALA A 8 -6.68 18.44 -10.88
N LEU A 9 -6.97 19.74 -10.87
CA LEU A 9 -6.90 20.59 -9.66
C LEU A 9 -8.25 20.83 -9.00
N ASN A 10 -9.36 20.47 -9.66
CA ASN A 10 -10.72 20.62 -9.16
C ASN A 10 -11.47 19.31 -9.36
N THR A 11 -11.24 18.36 -8.48
CA THR A 11 -11.71 16.99 -8.54
C THR A 11 -12.93 16.74 -7.65
N LEU A 12 -13.65 15.67 -7.96
CA LEU A 12 -14.72 15.11 -7.14
C LEU A 12 -14.28 13.72 -6.67
N ARG A 13 -13.86 13.63 -5.41
CA ARG A 13 -13.37 12.40 -4.79
C ARG A 13 -14.52 11.51 -4.33
N THR A 14 -14.29 10.20 -4.31
CA THR A 14 -15.23 9.24 -3.71
C THR A 14 -15.46 9.60 -2.23
N GLY A 15 -16.70 9.51 -1.75
CA GLY A 15 -17.07 9.95 -0.40
C GLY A 15 -17.41 11.44 -0.28
N SER A 16 -17.18 12.26 -1.31
CA SER A 16 -17.63 13.66 -1.32
C SER A 16 -19.15 13.73 -1.32
N GLN A 17 -19.70 14.68 -0.57
CA GLN A 17 -21.14 14.95 -0.55
C GLN A 17 -21.50 16.03 -1.57
N LEU A 18 -22.62 15.82 -2.23
CA LEU A 18 -23.17 16.75 -3.19
C LEU A 18 -24.55 17.23 -2.73
N LYS A 19 -24.88 18.48 -3.03
CA LYS A 19 -26.23 19.05 -2.92
C LYS A 19 -26.70 19.59 -4.26
N ASN A 20 -28.02 19.85 -4.35
CA ASN A 20 -28.66 20.41 -5.55
C ASN A 20 -28.47 19.51 -6.80
N VAL A 21 -28.44 18.18 -6.59
CA VAL A 21 -28.29 17.22 -7.69
C VAL A 21 -29.67 16.98 -8.32
N GLU A 22 -29.85 17.40 -9.58
CA GLU A 22 -31.01 17.08 -10.39
C GLU A 22 -30.56 16.34 -11.64
N GLY A 23 -31.13 15.17 -11.90
CA GLY A 23 -30.70 14.33 -13.01
C GLY A 23 -31.63 13.16 -13.27
N ILE A 24 -31.29 12.35 -14.25
CA ILE A 24 -31.96 11.11 -14.58
C ILE A 24 -31.25 9.96 -13.87
N LEU A 25 -31.99 9.21 -13.04
CA LEU A 25 -31.49 8.00 -12.41
C LEU A 25 -31.47 6.87 -13.44
N GLU A 26 -30.34 6.24 -13.63
CA GLU A 26 -30.16 5.08 -14.50
C GLU A 26 -29.41 3.95 -13.79
N TYR A 27 -29.68 2.71 -14.23
CA TYR A 27 -28.91 1.55 -13.82
C TYR A 27 -28.13 0.99 -15.01
N ARG A 28 -26.79 1.06 -14.97
CA ARG A 28 -25.90 0.56 -16.01
C ARG A 28 -24.63 -0.03 -15.39
N PHE A 29 -24.10 -1.07 -16.03
CA PHE A 29 -22.85 -1.71 -15.59
C PHE A 29 -22.88 -2.09 -14.09
N ASN A 30 -24.01 -2.67 -13.67
CA ASN A 30 -24.28 -3.10 -12.29
C ASN A 30 -24.21 -1.97 -11.23
N ALA A 31 -24.41 -0.71 -11.61
CA ALA A 31 -24.42 0.43 -10.69
C ALA A 31 -25.52 1.44 -11.00
N TRP A 32 -26.08 2.02 -9.94
CA TRP A 32 -26.96 3.18 -10.04
C TRP A 32 -26.16 4.44 -10.29
N ARG A 33 -26.65 5.28 -11.20
CA ARG A 33 -26.04 6.55 -11.59
C ARG A 33 -27.08 7.63 -11.73
N ILE A 34 -26.69 8.85 -11.38
CA ILE A 34 -27.46 10.06 -11.71
C ILE A 34 -26.74 10.77 -12.85
N GLN A 35 -27.45 10.90 -13.98
CA GLN A 35 -26.97 11.71 -15.12
C GLN A 35 -27.49 13.14 -14.92
N PRO A 36 -26.64 14.10 -14.53
CA PRO A 36 -27.09 15.48 -14.33
C PRO A 36 -27.66 16.09 -15.61
N ILE A 37 -28.72 16.87 -15.46
CA ILE A 37 -29.34 17.61 -16.60
C ILE A 37 -28.55 18.90 -16.78
N GLN A 38 -27.83 19.03 -17.93
CA GLN A 38 -26.93 20.17 -18.20
C GLN A 38 -27.61 21.54 -18.16
N ALA A 39 -28.92 21.61 -18.49
CA ALA A 39 -29.70 22.85 -18.48
C ALA A 39 -30.11 23.33 -17.08
N LYS A 40 -29.84 22.54 -16.07
CA LYS A 40 -30.19 22.80 -14.68
C LYS A 40 -28.98 23.27 -13.88
N ALA A 41 -29.20 23.70 -12.64
CA ALA A 41 -28.13 24.07 -11.72
C ALA A 41 -27.11 22.90 -11.57
N GLN A 42 -25.85 23.22 -11.67
CA GLN A 42 -24.79 22.22 -11.50
C GLN A 42 -24.78 21.73 -10.04
N PRO A 43 -24.50 20.43 -9.82
CA PRO A 43 -24.29 19.92 -8.46
C PRO A 43 -23.21 20.74 -7.74
N GLU A 44 -23.49 21.10 -6.51
CA GLU A 44 -22.50 21.77 -5.65
C GLU A 44 -21.83 20.71 -4.74
N ILE A 45 -20.51 20.71 -4.75
CA ILE A 45 -19.73 19.91 -3.78
C ILE A 45 -19.88 20.60 -2.42
N ILE A 46 -20.33 19.85 -1.41
CA ILE A 46 -20.27 20.30 -0.03
C ILE A 46 -18.78 20.28 0.36
N LYS A 47 -18.25 21.45 0.62
CA LYS A 47 -16.85 21.60 1.01
C LYS A 47 -16.56 20.78 2.28
N ASP A 48 -15.33 20.33 2.39
CA ASP A 48 -14.77 19.67 3.57
C ASP A 48 -15.30 18.24 3.86
N THR A 49 -15.96 17.57 2.90
CA THR A 49 -16.43 16.20 3.12
C THR A 49 -15.41 15.12 2.76
N ASN A 50 -14.57 15.33 1.77
CA ASN A 50 -13.40 14.51 1.45
C ASN A 50 -12.36 15.28 0.64
N LEU A 51 -11.62 16.16 1.28
CA LEU A 51 -10.58 16.96 0.66
C LEU A 51 -9.33 16.11 0.36
N ARG A 52 -8.59 16.54 -0.66
CA ARG A 52 -7.22 16.07 -0.86
C ARG A 52 -6.36 16.38 0.37
N PRO A 53 -5.51 15.43 0.83
CA PRO A 53 -4.56 15.73 1.89
C PRO A 53 -3.62 16.87 1.42
N SER A 54 -3.55 17.95 2.21
CA SER A 54 -2.83 19.16 1.83
C SER A 54 -1.32 19.03 1.92
N THR A 55 -0.84 18.22 2.86
CA THR A 55 0.60 18.03 3.10
C THR A 55 0.88 16.61 3.60
N MET A 56 2.06 16.10 3.24
CA MET A 56 2.59 14.89 3.86
C MET A 56 3.02 15.17 5.30
N ILE A 57 2.71 14.25 6.20
CA ILE A 57 3.16 14.35 7.58
C ILE A 57 4.70 14.23 7.59
N ALA A 58 5.38 15.24 8.09
CA ALA A 58 6.84 15.23 8.20
C ALA A 58 7.33 14.08 9.07
N LYS A 59 8.41 13.40 8.66
CA LYS A 59 9.11 12.42 9.50
C LYS A 59 10.09 13.13 10.44
N ASP A 60 10.32 12.55 11.61
CA ASP A 60 11.44 12.95 12.45
C ASP A 60 12.77 12.53 11.79
N ALA A 61 13.78 13.42 11.79
CA ALA A 61 15.07 13.15 11.17
C ALA A 61 15.81 11.93 11.76
N LYS A 62 15.47 11.55 13.02
CA LYS A 62 16.04 10.39 13.71
C LYS A 62 15.30 9.08 13.38
N GLN A 63 14.12 9.17 12.82
CA GLN A 63 13.32 8.01 12.44
C GLN A 63 13.70 7.50 11.05
N ILE A 64 13.45 6.24 10.82
CA ILE A 64 13.44 5.62 9.51
C ILE A 64 12.00 5.51 9.04
N ARG A 65 11.74 6.02 7.84
CA ARG A 65 10.45 5.86 7.17
C ARG A 65 10.54 4.76 6.13
N ALA A 66 9.72 3.73 6.28
CA ALA A 66 9.46 2.75 5.23
C ALA A 66 8.09 3.02 4.61
N ALA A 67 7.93 2.72 3.33
CA ALA A 67 6.64 2.80 2.68
C ALA A 67 6.40 1.61 1.74
N ALA A 68 5.14 1.23 1.58
CA ALA A 68 4.67 0.31 0.56
C ALA A 68 3.87 1.07 -0.49
N PHE A 69 4.10 0.80 -1.76
CA PHE A 69 3.34 1.43 -2.83
C PHE A 69 3.13 0.48 -4.01
N ASN A 70 1.86 0.16 -4.29
CA ASN A 70 1.47 -0.46 -5.54
C ASN A 70 1.50 0.62 -6.63
N VAL A 71 2.37 0.46 -7.64
CA VAL A 71 2.67 1.47 -8.65
C VAL A 71 1.88 1.26 -9.96
N LEU A 72 0.80 0.47 -9.90
CA LEU A 72 -0.16 0.29 -11.00
C LEU A 72 0.52 -0.10 -12.31
N ASN A 73 1.02 -1.34 -12.39
CA ASN A 73 1.65 -1.90 -13.60
C ASN A 73 2.71 -0.96 -14.23
N TYR A 74 3.62 -0.46 -13.40
CA TYR A 74 4.70 0.43 -13.85
C TYR A 74 5.69 -0.32 -14.73
N ASP A 75 5.59 -0.15 -16.05
CA ASP A 75 6.43 -0.79 -17.05
C ASP A 75 7.02 0.25 -18.01
N ASN A 76 8.35 0.36 -18.00
CA ASN A 76 9.09 1.33 -18.80
C ASN A 76 9.28 0.91 -20.27
N GLY A 77 8.65 -0.17 -20.71
CA GLY A 77 8.73 -0.66 -22.08
C GLY A 77 10.12 -1.19 -22.50
N ALA A 78 11.05 -1.36 -21.56
CA ALA A 78 12.43 -1.69 -21.89
C ALA A 78 12.59 -3.09 -22.52
N GLU A 79 11.70 -4.02 -22.22
CA GLU A 79 11.79 -5.40 -22.73
C GLU A 79 11.09 -5.57 -24.09
N LYS A 80 9.87 -5.04 -24.25
CA LYS A 80 9.01 -5.28 -25.42
C LYS A 80 8.56 -4.02 -26.14
N GLY A 81 8.88 -2.84 -25.62
CA GLY A 81 8.36 -1.57 -26.12
C GLY A 81 6.92 -1.31 -25.66
N PHE A 82 6.24 -0.41 -26.38
CA PHE A 82 4.83 -0.05 -26.14
C PHE A 82 3.94 -0.56 -27.29
N PRO A 83 2.67 -0.95 -27.03
CA PRO A 83 2.03 -1.01 -25.71
C PRO A 83 2.70 -2.07 -24.81
N THR A 84 2.78 -1.78 -23.51
CA THR A 84 3.24 -2.75 -22.52
C THR A 84 2.17 -3.83 -22.28
N GLU A 85 2.53 -4.92 -21.61
CA GLU A 85 1.58 -6.03 -21.41
C GLU A 85 0.38 -5.65 -20.54
N ARG A 86 0.58 -4.79 -19.52
CA ARG A 86 -0.47 -4.40 -18.58
C ARG A 86 -0.50 -2.90 -18.27
N GLY A 87 0.59 -2.20 -18.47
CA GLY A 87 0.76 -0.78 -18.15
C GLY A 87 0.41 0.14 -19.32
N ALA A 88 1.23 1.16 -19.51
CA ALA A 88 1.00 2.19 -20.49
C ALA A 88 0.93 1.68 -21.94
N SER A 89 0.02 2.23 -22.73
CA SER A 89 -0.17 1.92 -24.16
C SER A 89 0.85 2.62 -25.04
N SER A 90 1.49 3.69 -24.54
CA SER A 90 2.47 4.48 -25.26
C SER A 90 3.57 5.01 -24.33
N GLU A 91 4.70 5.42 -24.94
CA GLU A 91 5.76 6.09 -24.19
C GLU A 91 5.29 7.42 -23.58
N ALA A 92 4.35 8.11 -24.23
CA ALA A 92 3.77 9.34 -23.69
C ALA A 92 2.99 9.09 -22.39
N GLU A 93 2.15 8.08 -22.38
CA GLU A 93 1.43 7.66 -21.19
C GLU A 93 2.38 7.20 -20.07
N PHE A 94 3.40 6.39 -20.41
CA PHE A 94 4.40 5.97 -19.44
C PHE A 94 5.11 7.16 -18.81
N LYS A 95 5.48 8.19 -19.59
CA LYS A 95 6.09 9.41 -19.04
C LYS A 95 5.17 10.11 -18.03
N LYS A 96 3.88 10.16 -18.32
CA LYS A 96 2.87 10.71 -17.40
C LYS A 96 2.78 9.90 -16.10
N GLN A 97 2.67 8.57 -16.21
CA GLN A 97 2.68 7.67 -15.05
C GLN A 97 3.94 7.84 -14.22
N HIS A 98 5.10 7.83 -14.87
CA HIS A 98 6.40 7.99 -14.25
C HIS A 98 6.50 9.28 -13.43
N GLN A 99 6.10 10.42 -14.01
CA GLN A 99 6.14 11.72 -13.33
C GLN A 99 5.28 11.74 -12.08
N LYS A 100 4.06 11.22 -12.15
CA LYS A 100 3.16 11.12 -11.00
C LYS A 100 3.73 10.23 -9.89
N ILE A 101 4.25 9.04 -10.23
CA ILE A 101 4.84 8.12 -9.26
C ILE A 101 6.09 8.74 -8.62
N VAL A 102 6.97 9.35 -9.40
CA VAL A 102 8.16 10.05 -8.87
C VAL A 102 7.77 11.20 -7.95
N SER A 103 6.71 11.96 -8.30
CA SER A 103 6.16 13.02 -7.45
C SER A 103 5.65 12.45 -6.12
N ALA A 104 4.91 11.33 -6.14
CA ALA A 104 4.43 10.66 -4.95
C ALA A 104 5.59 10.17 -4.06
N LEU A 105 6.55 9.45 -4.62
CA LEU A 105 7.71 8.93 -3.88
C LEU A 105 8.53 10.06 -3.25
N LYS A 106 8.81 11.14 -3.97
CA LYS A 106 9.54 12.30 -3.43
C LYS A 106 8.76 13.00 -2.31
N THR A 107 7.45 13.07 -2.40
CA THR A 107 6.60 13.70 -1.37
C THR A 107 6.51 12.83 -0.11
N ILE A 108 6.41 11.52 -0.26
CA ILE A 108 6.41 10.57 0.87
C ILE A 108 7.73 10.66 1.63
N ASP A 109 8.84 10.89 0.95
CA ASP A 109 10.19 11.00 1.52
C ASP A 109 10.54 9.80 2.43
N ALA A 110 10.25 8.57 1.97
CA ALA A 110 10.66 7.38 2.69
C ALA A 110 12.15 7.08 2.48
N ASP A 111 12.73 6.33 3.39
CA ASP A 111 14.12 5.88 3.31
C ASP A 111 14.23 4.53 2.59
N VAL A 112 13.14 3.74 2.63
CA VAL A 112 12.99 2.45 1.94
C VAL A 112 11.56 2.32 1.42
N TYR A 113 11.41 1.85 0.19
CA TYR A 113 10.13 1.49 -0.41
C TYR A 113 10.08 0.00 -0.74
N GLY A 114 8.99 -0.67 -0.35
CA GLY A 114 8.52 -1.90 -0.96
C GLY A 114 7.52 -1.54 -2.06
N LEU A 115 7.82 -1.91 -3.29
CA LEU A 115 6.99 -1.62 -4.45
C LEU A 115 6.26 -2.87 -4.91
N MET A 116 5.02 -2.73 -5.36
CA MET A 116 4.24 -3.77 -6.03
C MET A 116 3.83 -3.29 -7.40
N GLU A 117 3.60 -4.22 -8.32
CA GLU A 117 3.23 -3.96 -9.72
C GLU A 117 4.29 -3.21 -10.53
N ILE A 118 5.56 -3.40 -10.21
CA ILE A 118 6.64 -2.98 -11.10
C ILE A 118 6.90 -4.07 -12.15
N ALA A 119 7.27 -3.68 -13.37
CA ALA A 119 7.55 -4.66 -14.43
C ALA A 119 8.62 -5.65 -13.99
N ASN A 120 8.37 -6.93 -14.23
CA ASN A 120 9.29 -8.01 -13.96
C ASN A 120 10.29 -8.17 -15.13
N ASN A 121 10.97 -7.08 -15.49
CA ASN A 121 11.89 -7.02 -16.60
C ASN A 121 13.38 -7.04 -16.19
N GLY A 122 13.63 -7.55 -14.98
CA GLY A 122 14.98 -7.78 -14.46
C GLY A 122 15.50 -6.70 -13.52
N PHE A 123 16.83 -6.72 -13.32
CA PHE A 123 17.54 -5.87 -12.36
C PHE A 123 18.76 -5.20 -12.99
N ASP A 124 18.86 -5.14 -14.30
CA ASP A 124 19.90 -4.40 -15.00
C ASP A 124 19.57 -2.87 -15.00
N ASP A 125 20.48 -2.08 -15.56
CA ASP A 125 20.40 -0.63 -15.60
C ASP A 125 19.24 -0.08 -16.46
N LYS A 126 18.61 -0.93 -17.28
CA LYS A 126 17.44 -0.60 -18.12
C LYS A 126 16.12 -1.04 -17.50
N SER A 127 16.15 -1.84 -16.46
CA SER A 127 14.95 -2.37 -15.82
C SER A 127 14.06 -1.25 -15.26
N ALA A 128 12.78 -1.53 -15.08
CA ALA A 128 11.81 -0.59 -14.53
C ALA A 128 12.22 -0.12 -13.11
N VAL A 129 12.74 -1.03 -12.27
CA VAL A 129 13.20 -0.68 -10.93
C VAL A 129 14.44 0.22 -10.97
N ALA A 130 15.38 -0.02 -11.88
CA ALA A 130 16.55 0.83 -12.07
C ALA A 130 16.13 2.23 -12.56
N TYR A 131 15.23 2.30 -13.55
CA TYR A 131 14.74 3.54 -14.11
C TYR A 131 14.05 4.41 -13.05
N LEU A 132 13.18 3.80 -12.23
CA LEU A 132 12.50 4.51 -11.14
C LEU A 132 13.48 4.97 -10.04
N SER A 133 14.43 4.12 -9.67
CA SER A 133 15.45 4.45 -8.68
C SER A 133 16.32 5.62 -9.12
N GLN A 134 16.75 5.64 -10.39
CA GLN A 134 17.55 6.73 -10.98
C GLN A 134 16.81 8.07 -10.96
N ALA A 135 15.49 8.08 -11.21
CA ALA A 135 14.67 9.30 -11.20
C ALA A 135 14.54 9.95 -9.82
N LEU A 136 14.78 9.20 -8.76
CA LEU A 136 14.80 9.72 -7.39
C LEU A 136 16.14 10.36 -7.02
N GLY A 137 17.21 10.05 -7.78
CA GLY A 137 18.53 10.66 -7.61
C GLY A 137 19.65 9.64 -7.36
N ALA A 138 20.90 10.11 -7.38
CA ALA A 138 22.10 9.28 -7.34
C ALA A 138 22.27 8.46 -6.05
N ASP A 139 21.64 8.87 -4.95
CA ASP A 139 21.70 8.19 -3.65
C ASP A 139 20.72 7.03 -3.55
N TRP A 140 19.79 6.92 -4.49
CA TRP A 140 18.83 5.85 -4.54
C TRP A 140 19.39 4.61 -5.20
N LYS A 141 19.13 3.48 -4.59
CA LYS A 141 19.56 2.14 -5.01
C LYS A 141 18.36 1.19 -4.94
N TYR A 142 18.49 0.05 -5.58
CA TYR A 142 17.50 -1.03 -5.51
C TYR A 142 18.18 -2.33 -5.09
N VAL A 143 17.39 -3.23 -4.51
CA VAL A 143 17.87 -4.55 -4.09
C VAL A 143 17.88 -5.48 -5.29
N ILE A 144 19.01 -6.11 -5.53
CA ILE A 144 19.17 -7.16 -6.55
C ILE A 144 19.18 -8.50 -5.82
N PRO A 145 18.16 -9.35 -6.01
CA PRO A 145 18.14 -10.66 -5.38
C PRO A 145 19.31 -11.54 -5.85
N THR A 146 19.93 -12.20 -4.88
CA THR A 146 21.09 -13.07 -5.16
C THR A 146 20.71 -14.21 -6.12
N LYS A 147 21.45 -14.38 -7.23
CA LYS A 147 21.27 -15.45 -8.23
C LYS A 147 19.95 -15.43 -9.01
N MET A 148 19.21 -14.33 -8.99
CA MET A 148 17.97 -14.22 -9.76
C MET A 148 18.06 -13.07 -10.77
N THR A 149 17.57 -13.31 -11.96
CA THR A 149 17.44 -12.29 -13.02
C THR A 149 16.05 -11.69 -13.08
N LYS A 150 15.03 -12.41 -12.63
CA LYS A 150 13.62 -12.00 -12.52
C LYS A 150 12.98 -12.67 -11.31
N LEU A 151 11.85 -12.14 -10.83
CA LEU A 151 11.07 -12.72 -9.74
C LEU A 151 9.85 -13.46 -10.28
N GLY A 152 9.97 -14.80 -10.41
CA GLY A 152 8.88 -15.61 -10.96
C GLY A 152 8.61 -15.35 -12.44
N THR A 153 7.38 -15.63 -12.87
CA THR A 153 6.98 -15.62 -14.29
C THR A 153 5.89 -14.59 -14.62
N ASP A 154 5.30 -13.91 -13.62
CA ASP A 154 4.29 -12.87 -13.88
C ASP A 154 4.95 -11.65 -14.56
N ALA A 155 4.20 -10.91 -15.35
CA ALA A 155 4.64 -9.67 -15.99
C ALA A 155 5.04 -8.58 -14.98
N ILE A 156 4.51 -8.65 -13.77
CA ILE A 156 4.77 -7.72 -12.68
C ILE A 156 5.38 -8.43 -11.47
N ALA A 157 6.17 -7.70 -10.70
CA ALA A 157 6.86 -8.20 -9.52
C ALA A 157 6.79 -7.21 -8.36
N VAL A 158 7.34 -7.62 -7.21
CA VAL A 158 7.69 -6.72 -6.13
C VAL A 158 9.12 -6.22 -6.31
N ALA A 159 9.45 -5.06 -5.71
CA ALA A 159 10.82 -4.56 -5.66
C ALA A 159 11.07 -3.82 -4.36
N ILE A 160 12.36 -3.61 -4.02
CA ILE A 160 12.79 -2.76 -2.91
C ILE A 160 13.76 -1.72 -3.46
N ILE A 161 13.44 -0.43 -3.21
CA ILE A 161 14.37 0.68 -3.45
C ILE A 161 14.67 1.39 -2.14
N TYR A 162 15.85 1.96 -2.01
CA TYR A 162 16.29 2.58 -0.75
C TYR A 162 17.26 3.74 -0.97
N ASN A 163 17.26 4.68 -0.02
CA ASN A 163 18.20 5.81 0.01
C ASN A 163 19.47 5.39 0.75
N SER A 164 20.58 5.24 0.03
CA SER A 164 21.88 4.78 0.58
C SER A 164 22.55 5.75 1.54
N LYS A 165 22.11 7.01 1.59
CA LYS A 165 22.54 7.98 2.62
C LYS A 165 21.78 7.83 3.94
N ARG A 166 20.68 7.10 3.96
CA ARG A 166 19.86 6.92 5.14
C ARG A 166 19.95 5.52 5.72
N VAL A 167 20.00 4.52 4.86
CA VAL A 167 20.06 3.11 5.24
C VAL A 167 21.08 2.35 4.40
N LYS A 168 21.62 1.29 4.96
CA LYS A 168 22.48 0.33 4.29
C LYS A 168 21.90 -1.06 4.39
N PRO A 169 21.95 -1.89 3.33
CA PRO A 169 21.60 -3.29 3.39
C PRO A 169 22.50 -4.05 4.38
N VAL A 170 21.95 -5.01 5.10
CA VAL A 170 22.63 -5.91 6.03
C VAL A 170 22.19 -7.33 5.74
N GLY A 171 23.12 -8.28 5.75
CA GLY A 171 22.84 -9.66 5.37
C GLY A 171 22.54 -9.81 3.88
N GLU A 172 22.00 -10.96 3.51
CA GLU A 172 21.68 -11.28 2.13
C GLU A 172 20.22 -10.92 1.81
N SER A 173 19.96 -10.54 0.56
CA SER A 173 18.58 -10.52 0.07
C SER A 173 18.09 -11.94 -0.13
N ALA A 174 16.85 -12.20 0.24
CA ALA A 174 16.25 -13.52 0.11
C ALA A 174 14.93 -13.42 -0.66
N VAL A 175 14.55 -14.50 -1.32
CA VAL A 175 13.32 -14.60 -2.08
C VAL A 175 12.54 -15.84 -1.67
N TYR A 176 11.22 -15.75 -1.75
CA TYR A 176 10.31 -16.83 -1.51
C TYR A 176 9.28 -16.92 -2.64
N ASP A 177 9.26 -18.07 -3.30
CA ASP A 177 8.26 -18.44 -4.30
C ASP A 177 7.37 -19.53 -3.68
N ASP A 178 6.07 -19.29 -3.61
CA ASP A 178 5.09 -20.20 -3.02
C ASP A 178 4.81 -21.45 -3.87
N GLN A 179 5.54 -21.66 -4.95
CA GLN A 179 5.43 -22.77 -5.88
C GLN A 179 4.07 -22.92 -6.57
N THR A 180 3.01 -22.30 -6.09
CA THR A 180 1.70 -22.32 -6.76
C THR A 180 1.68 -21.44 -8.00
N GLN A 181 2.63 -20.49 -8.08
CA GLN A 181 2.75 -19.46 -9.13
C GLN A 181 1.47 -18.60 -9.26
N LYS A 182 0.67 -18.55 -8.21
CA LYS A 182 -0.55 -17.74 -8.16
C LYS A 182 -0.32 -16.41 -7.45
N ASN A 183 0.59 -16.39 -6.46
CA ASN A 183 1.07 -15.18 -5.82
C ASN A 183 2.36 -14.70 -6.51
N ARG A 184 2.72 -13.43 -6.37
CA ARG A 184 4.01 -12.94 -6.85
C ARG A 184 5.10 -13.36 -5.89
N VAL A 185 6.28 -13.63 -6.43
CA VAL A 185 7.45 -13.98 -5.63
C VAL A 185 7.76 -12.84 -4.66
N THR A 186 7.81 -13.17 -3.37
CA THR A 186 8.15 -12.26 -2.30
C THR A 186 9.67 -12.15 -2.15
N MET A 187 10.16 -10.98 -1.76
CA MET A 187 11.57 -10.78 -1.40
C MET A 187 11.71 -10.19 -0.01
N ALA A 188 12.88 -10.37 0.61
CA ALA A 188 13.24 -9.76 1.88
C ALA A 188 14.62 -9.15 1.83
N GLN A 189 14.78 -7.98 2.44
CA GLN A 189 16.07 -7.35 2.68
C GLN A 189 16.08 -6.69 4.05
N SER A 190 17.13 -6.97 4.80
CA SER A 190 17.40 -6.29 6.07
C SER A 190 18.17 -5.00 5.84
N PHE A 191 17.84 -3.98 6.62
CA PHE A 191 18.46 -2.66 6.59
C PHE A 191 18.83 -2.19 7.99
N GLN A 192 19.88 -1.38 8.06
CA GLN A 192 20.26 -0.61 9.24
C GLN A 192 20.43 0.86 8.84
N SER A 193 20.05 1.78 9.72
CA SER A 193 20.40 3.19 9.52
C SER A 193 21.92 3.35 9.36
N VAL A 194 22.35 4.26 8.48
CA VAL A 194 23.78 4.60 8.34
C VAL A 194 24.39 5.13 9.65
N ASN A 195 23.54 5.65 10.53
CA ASN A 195 23.92 6.13 11.86
C ASN A 195 23.93 5.03 12.94
N GLY A 196 23.70 3.77 12.57
CA GLY A 196 23.58 2.66 13.52
C GLY A 196 22.17 2.41 14.00
N GLY A 197 22.00 1.72 15.11
CA GLY A 197 20.71 1.32 15.66
C GLY A 197 20.30 -0.11 15.28
N LYS A 198 19.05 -0.45 15.56
CA LYS A 198 18.50 -1.77 15.29
C LYS A 198 18.28 -2.01 13.81
N ILE A 199 18.38 -3.27 13.41
CA ILE A 199 18.09 -3.71 12.04
C ILE A 199 16.58 -3.90 11.92
N PHE A 200 16.01 -3.62 10.75
CA PHE A 200 14.67 -4.05 10.34
C PHE A 200 14.74 -4.74 8.99
N THR A 201 13.80 -5.63 8.74
CA THR A 201 13.71 -6.36 7.46
C THR A 201 12.39 -6.04 6.80
N ILE A 202 12.43 -5.43 5.62
CA ILE A 202 11.23 -5.19 4.82
C ILE A 202 10.96 -6.38 3.92
N VAL A 203 9.68 -6.77 3.83
CA VAL A 203 9.20 -7.91 3.04
C VAL A 203 7.98 -7.47 2.23
N PRO A 204 8.17 -6.90 1.02
CA PRO A 204 7.07 -6.56 0.13
C PRO A 204 6.39 -7.81 -0.41
N ASN A 205 5.06 -7.82 -0.34
CA ASN A 205 4.20 -8.90 -0.78
C ASN A 205 3.18 -8.38 -1.80
N HIS A 206 2.81 -9.21 -2.76
CA HIS A 206 1.70 -8.98 -3.65
C HIS A 206 0.97 -10.30 -3.86
N LEU A 207 -0.07 -10.54 -3.07
CA LEU A 207 -0.81 -11.79 -3.08
C LEU A 207 -1.80 -11.86 -4.26
N LYS A 208 -2.38 -13.02 -4.48
CA LYS A 208 -3.34 -13.26 -5.56
C LYS A 208 -4.56 -12.35 -5.43
N SER A 209 -4.85 -11.60 -6.49
CA SER A 209 -6.02 -10.72 -6.54
C SER A 209 -7.33 -11.49 -6.45
N LYS A 210 -8.39 -10.81 -6.00
CA LYS A 210 -9.75 -11.39 -5.89
C LYS A 210 -10.42 -11.62 -7.25
N GLY A 211 -9.84 -11.14 -8.34
CA GLY A 211 -10.38 -11.29 -9.69
C GLY A 211 -10.17 -12.66 -10.31
N SER A 212 -10.82 -12.91 -11.45
CA SER A 212 -10.72 -14.16 -12.20
C SER A 212 -11.06 -15.40 -11.38
N CYS A 213 -12.23 -15.38 -10.77
CA CYS A 213 -12.74 -16.49 -9.94
C CYS A 213 -12.72 -17.82 -10.67
N PRO A 214 -12.41 -18.94 -9.98
CA PRO A 214 -12.62 -20.27 -10.55
C PRO A 214 -14.07 -20.45 -11.03
N ALA A 215 -14.24 -21.05 -12.20
CA ALA A 215 -15.57 -21.37 -12.74
C ALA A 215 -16.26 -22.45 -11.90
N ASP A 216 -15.51 -23.41 -11.41
CA ASP A 216 -15.97 -24.47 -10.52
C ASP A 216 -16.16 -23.91 -9.09
N LYS A 217 -17.41 -23.78 -8.69
CA LYS A 217 -17.81 -23.26 -7.38
C LYS A 217 -17.53 -24.20 -6.21
N THR A 218 -17.14 -25.45 -6.46
CA THR A 218 -16.78 -26.42 -5.42
C THR A 218 -15.34 -26.27 -4.93
N LEU A 219 -14.52 -25.52 -5.65
CA LEU A 219 -13.13 -25.29 -5.27
C LEU A 219 -13.04 -24.33 -4.09
N ALA A 220 -12.09 -24.57 -3.20
CA ALA A 220 -11.82 -23.71 -2.04
C ALA A 220 -11.47 -22.26 -2.41
N ASP A 221 -10.92 -22.05 -3.61
CA ASP A 221 -10.58 -20.74 -4.17
C ASP A 221 -11.76 -20.02 -4.86
N ALA A 222 -12.91 -20.67 -5.03
CA ALA A 222 -14.12 -20.01 -5.49
C ALA A 222 -14.67 -19.09 -4.38
N ASP A 223 -15.50 -18.11 -4.76
CA ASP A 223 -16.22 -17.30 -3.79
C ASP A 223 -17.17 -18.18 -2.97
N GLN A 224 -16.90 -18.30 -1.68
CA GLN A 224 -17.66 -19.11 -0.74
C GLN A 224 -18.90 -18.37 -0.20
N GLY A 225 -19.14 -17.12 -0.61
CA GLY A 225 -20.25 -16.29 -0.12
C GLY A 225 -20.07 -15.80 1.31
N ASP A 226 -18.88 -15.85 1.85
CA ASP A 226 -18.52 -15.45 3.23
C ASP A 226 -17.98 -14.02 3.32
N GLY A 227 -17.97 -13.28 2.20
CA GLY A 227 -17.48 -11.90 2.09
C GLY A 227 -15.98 -11.77 1.81
N GLN A 228 -15.23 -12.88 1.77
CA GLN A 228 -13.78 -12.85 1.52
C GLN A 228 -13.43 -12.91 0.02
N GLY A 229 -14.41 -13.26 -0.83
CA GLY A 229 -14.25 -13.35 -2.27
C GLY A 229 -13.34 -14.50 -2.72
N CYS A 230 -13.03 -14.53 -4.00
CA CYS A 230 -12.24 -15.61 -4.59
C CYS A 230 -10.77 -15.60 -4.12
N TRP A 231 -10.13 -16.77 -4.20
CA TRP A 231 -8.71 -16.99 -3.92
C TRP A 231 -8.31 -16.81 -2.45
N ASN A 232 -9.27 -16.82 -1.52
CA ASN A 232 -8.97 -16.67 -0.09
C ASN A 232 -8.11 -17.83 0.43
N ALA A 233 -8.39 -19.07 0.05
CA ALA A 233 -7.60 -20.23 0.44
C ALA A 233 -6.15 -20.17 -0.08
N THR A 234 -5.95 -19.72 -1.33
CA THR A 234 -4.61 -19.48 -1.91
C THR A 234 -3.85 -18.42 -1.12
N ARG A 235 -4.46 -17.28 -0.79
CA ARG A 235 -3.81 -16.22 0.01
C ARG A 235 -3.51 -16.64 1.43
N LEU A 236 -4.42 -17.38 2.08
CA LEU A 236 -4.20 -17.92 3.42
C LEU A 236 -2.99 -18.86 3.43
N THR A 237 -2.91 -19.78 2.49
CA THR A 237 -1.77 -20.70 2.34
C THR A 237 -0.46 -19.93 2.16
N ALA A 238 -0.45 -18.94 1.26
CA ALA A 238 0.74 -18.11 1.01
C ALA A 238 1.22 -17.40 2.28
N VAL A 239 0.32 -16.84 3.07
CA VAL A 239 0.67 -16.17 4.34
C VAL A 239 1.22 -17.16 5.36
N GLN A 240 0.63 -18.36 5.48
CA GLN A 240 1.12 -19.39 6.40
C GLN A 240 2.53 -19.88 6.02
N GLU A 241 2.79 -20.08 4.75
CA GLU A 241 4.10 -20.46 4.23
C GLU A 241 5.11 -19.32 4.36
N LEU A 242 4.70 -18.07 4.11
CA LEU A 242 5.51 -16.87 4.34
C LEU A 242 6.00 -16.79 5.78
N MET A 243 5.13 -17.01 6.76
CA MET A 243 5.51 -17.03 8.18
C MET A 243 6.54 -18.13 8.48
N GLN A 244 6.37 -19.33 7.90
CA GLN A 244 7.33 -20.43 8.05
C GLN A 244 8.68 -20.10 7.41
N TRP A 245 8.70 -19.39 6.28
CA TRP A 245 9.93 -18.95 5.64
C TRP A 245 10.65 -17.87 6.46
N ILE A 246 9.91 -16.88 6.98
CA ILE A 246 10.43 -15.83 7.87
C ILE A 246 11.06 -16.42 9.14
N ALA A 247 10.43 -17.44 9.72
CA ALA A 247 10.93 -18.12 10.92
C ALA A 247 12.32 -18.78 10.73
N LYS A 248 12.72 -19.03 9.47
CA LYS A 248 14.06 -19.56 9.12
C LYS A 248 15.12 -18.46 9.02
N ASN A 249 14.77 -17.19 9.31
CA ASN A 249 15.67 -16.04 9.21
C ASN A 249 16.37 -15.93 7.84
N PRO A 250 15.62 -15.75 6.75
CA PRO A 250 16.15 -15.86 5.38
C PRO A 250 17.26 -14.85 5.05
N THR A 251 17.29 -13.69 5.68
CA THR A 251 18.34 -12.67 5.49
C THR A 251 19.59 -12.89 6.36
N GLN A 252 19.58 -13.92 7.21
CA GLN A 252 20.71 -14.36 8.05
C GLN A 252 21.28 -13.26 8.97
N VAL A 253 20.42 -12.39 9.48
CA VAL A 253 20.81 -11.34 10.43
C VAL A 253 20.31 -11.65 11.83
N ALA A 254 21.06 -11.25 12.84
CA ALA A 254 20.61 -11.34 14.23
C ALA A 254 19.51 -10.30 14.46
N LYS A 255 18.35 -10.71 14.99
CA LYS A 255 17.20 -9.85 15.28
C LYS A 255 16.72 -9.06 14.05
N PRO A 256 16.12 -9.72 13.07
CA PRO A 256 15.73 -9.11 11.81
C PRO A 256 14.60 -8.07 11.92
N ASN A 257 13.71 -8.16 12.94
CA ASN A 257 12.59 -7.25 13.17
C ASN A 257 11.77 -7.02 11.88
N TYR A 258 10.85 -7.92 11.58
CA TYR A 258 10.19 -7.98 10.28
C TYR A 258 9.06 -6.97 10.13
N LEU A 259 9.06 -6.27 8.99
CA LEU A 259 8.00 -5.42 8.48
C LEU A 259 7.48 -6.02 7.16
N LEU A 260 6.35 -6.72 7.22
CA LEU A 260 5.63 -7.19 6.03
C LEU A 260 4.83 -6.03 5.48
N VAL A 261 4.98 -5.75 4.19
CA VAL A 261 4.27 -4.64 3.56
C VAL A 261 3.68 -5.06 2.21
N GLY A 262 2.69 -4.32 1.74
CA GLY A 262 2.23 -4.41 0.36
C GLY A 262 0.79 -4.86 0.22
N ASP A 263 0.43 -5.15 -1.03
CA ASP A 263 -0.91 -5.55 -1.43
C ASP A 263 -1.16 -7.03 -1.09
N MET A 264 -1.79 -7.26 0.05
CA MET A 264 -2.18 -8.60 0.50
C MET A 264 -3.46 -9.09 -0.19
N ASN A 265 -4.11 -8.25 -1.00
CA ASN A 265 -5.41 -8.54 -1.63
C ASN A 265 -6.43 -9.13 -0.65
N SER A 266 -6.29 -8.77 0.62
CA SER A 266 -7.12 -9.25 1.74
C SER A 266 -7.44 -8.10 2.66
N TYR A 267 -8.71 -7.95 3.01
CA TYR A 267 -9.12 -6.97 4.01
C TYR A 267 -8.75 -7.40 5.43
N ALA A 268 -8.72 -6.45 6.36
CA ALA A 268 -8.26 -6.64 7.73
C ALA A 268 -8.99 -7.76 8.52
N LYS A 269 -10.18 -8.19 8.08
CA LYS A 269 -10.96 -9.25 8.72
C LYS A 269 -10.98 -10.57 7.94
N GLU A 270 -10.22 -10.66 6.87
CA GLU A 270 -10.09 -11.88 6.07
C GLU A 270 -9.03 -12.81 6.66
N ASP A 271 -9.17 -14.10 6.40
CA ASP A 271 -8.36 -15.16 6.99
C ASP A 271 -6.85 -14.96 6.86
N PRO A 272 -6.29 -14.47 5.72
CA PRO A 272 -4.85 -14.24 5.61
C PRO A 272 -4.32 -13.24 6.65
N ILE A 273 -5.06 -12.15 6.90
CA ILE A 273 -4.67 -11.12 7.88
C ILE A 273 -4.89 -11.61 9.30
N LEU A 274 -6.02 -12.28 9.57
CA LEU A 274 -6.30 -12.88 10.87
C LEU A 274 -5.28 -13.97 11.24
N ALA A 275 -4.75 -14.72 10.26
CA ALA A 275 -3.69 -15.70 10.49
C ALA A 275 -2.38 -15.03 10.99
N LEU A 276 -2.01 -13.89 10.44
CA LEU A 276 -0.88 -13.09 10.92
C LEU A 276 -1.11 -12.56 12.33
N GLU A 277 -2.29 -11.98 12.60
CA GLU A 277 -2.63 -11.49 13.94
C GLU A 277 -2.58 -12.62 14.98
N LYS A 278 -3.10 -13.81 14.64
CA LYS A 278 -3.05 -15.01 15.51
C LYS A 278 -1.62 -15.48 15.78
N ALA A 279 -0.71 -15.25 14.84
CA ALA A 279 0.72 -15.51 15.00
C ALA A 279 1.48 -14.37 15.69
N ASN A 280 0.76 -13.44 16.33
CA ASN A 280 1.29 -12.29 17.09
C ASN A 280 1.96 -11.18 16.21
N TYR A 281 1.68 -11.14 14.92
CA TYR A 281 1.99 -9.97 14.12
C TYR A 281 0.96 -8.86 14.40
N LYS A 282 1.33 -7.60 14.15
CA LYS A 282 0.49 -6.42 14.40
C LYS A 282 0.17 -5.71 13.09
N VAL A 283 -1.10 -5.59 12.79
CA VAL A 283 -1.61 -4.84 11.61
C VAL A 283 -1.61 -3.36 11.95
N LEU A 284 -0.62 -2.63 11.43
CA LEU A 284 -0.28 -1.29 11.91
C LEU A 284 -1.32 -0.22 11.56
N LEU A 285 -1.94 -0.28 10.37
CA LEU A 285 -2.92 0.73 9.95
C LEU A 285 -4.18 0.69 10.83
N ASN A 286 -4.59 -0.50 11.26
CA ASN A 286 -5.79 -0.69 12.06
C ASN A 286 -5.55 -0.50 13.57
N ASP A 287 -4.32 -0.25 13.98
CA ASP A 287 -3.99 0.04 15.37
C ASP A 287 -4.52 1.42 15.79
N GLU A 288 -5.26 1.47 16.89
CA GLU A 288 -5.90 2.70 17.41
C GLU A 288 -4.89 3.71 18.00
N LYS A 289 -3.64 3.27 18.30
CA LYS A 289 -2.62 4.11 18.94
C LYS A 289 -1.65 4.74 17.95
N ILE A 290 -1.24 3.97 16.97
CA ILE A 290 -0.18 4.34 16.03
C ILE A 290 -0.67 4.40 14.58
N GLY A 291 -1.85 3.88 14.30
CA GLY A 291 -2.47 3.81 12.97
C GLY A 291 -3.67 4.74 12.81
N GLN A 292 -4.48 4.44 11.82
CA GLN A 292 -5.74 5.13 11.51
C GLN A 292 -6.97 4.43 12.12
N GLY A 293 -6.75 3.29 12.80
CA GLY A 293 -7.78 2.55 13.49
C GLY A 293 -8.85 1.99 12.54
N LYS A 294 -10.11 2.10 12.94
CA LYS A 294 -11.27 1.56 12.19
C LYS A 294 -11.56 2.28 10.87
N THR A 295 -10.99 3.47 10.67
CA THR A 295 -11.19 4.27 9.46
C THR A 295 -10.09 4.07 8.43
N ALA A 296 -9.15 3.17 8.69
CA ALA A 296 -8.05 2.86 7.79
C ALA A 296 -8.55 2.23 6.48
N TYR A 297 -8.08 2.73 5.35
CA TYR A 297 -8.25 2.13 4.04
C TYR A 297 -7.07 2.50 3.12
N SER A 298 -6.85 1.70 2.09
CA SER A 298 -5.83 1.95 1.06
C SER A 298 -6.38 1.82 -0.35
N TYR A 299 -7.57 1.22 -0.48
CA TYR A 299 -8.23 0.97 -1.75
C TYR A 299 -9.73 1.22 -1.64
N VAL A 300 -10.33 1.70 -2.73
CA VAL A 300 -11.77 1.91 -2.84
C VAL A 300 -12.28 1.19 -4.07
N PHE A 301 -12.97 0.06 -3.89
CA PHE A 301 -13.81 -0.49 -4.95
C PHE A 301 -14.92 0.51 -5.24
N GLY A 302 -14.98 1.00 -6.47
CA GLY A 302 -15.90 2.05 -6.89
C GLY A 302 -17.34 1.86 -6.41
N VAL A 303 -18.24 2.66 -6.91
CA VAL A 303 -19.64 2.79 -6.49
C VAL A 303 -20.25 1.49 -6.00
N ALA A 304 -20.78 1.51 -4.78
CA ALA A 304 -21.63 0.51 -4.15
C ALA A 304 -21.69 -0.84 -4.89
N SER A 305 -20.78 -1.72 -4.55
CA SER A 305 -20.63 -3.00 -5.26
C SER A 305 -21.64 -4.06 -4.81
N ASP A 306 -22.41 -3.79 -3.75
CA ASP A 306 -23.46 -4.70 -3.27
C ASP A 306 -24.86 -4.07 -3.31
N ALA A 307 -25.86 -4.92 -3.22
CA ALA A 307 -27.27 -4.52 -3.19
C ALA A 307 -27.63 -3.62 -1.99
N ASN A 308 -26.74 -3.49 -1.01
CA ASN A 308 -26.95 -2.72 0.22
C ASN A 308 -26.25 -1.34 0.17
N GLY A 309 -25.59 -0.99 -0.93
CA GLY A 309 -24.96 0.32 -1.08
C GLY A 309 -23.65 0.48 -0.32
N ASN A 310 -23.02 -0.61 0.09
CA ASN A 310 -21.74 -0.57 0.78
C ASN A 310 -20.62 -0.24 -0.20
N GLY A 311 -20.15 0.99 -0.18
CA GLY A 311 -18.93 1.38 -0.86
C GLY A 311 -17.74 0.61 -0.28
N GLY A 312 -16.95 -0.03 -1.15
CA GLY A 312 -15.90 -0.93 -0.75
C GLY A 312 -14.58 -0.24 -0.39
N ALA A 313 -14.57 0.69 0.60
CA ALA A 313 -13.33 1.21 1.15
C ALA A 313 -12.74 0.24 2.18
N GLY A 314 -11.46 -0.10 2.04
CA GLY A 314 -10.77 -0.96 3.00
C GLY A 314 -9.28 -1.10 2.71
N ASN A 315 -8.54 -1.73 3.62
CA ASN A 315 -7.12 -2.00 3.42
C ASN A 315 -6.93 -3.27 2.59
N LEU A 316 -6.47 -3.15 1.36
CA LEU A 316 -5.81 -4.23 0.62
C LEU A 316 -4.30 -4.19 0.83
N ASP A 317 -3.77 -2.96 0.96
CA ASP A 317 -2.37 -2.73 1.28
C ASP A 317 -2.19 -2.63 2.79
N HIS A 318 -1.23 -3.36 3.29
CA HIS A 318 -0.95 -3.47 4.71
C HIS A 318 0.51 -3.12 5.03
N ALA A 319 0.72 -2.69 6.27
CA ALA A 319 2.00 -2.75 6.96
C ALA A 319 1.78 -3.55 8.25
N ILE A 320 2.56 -4.61 8.41
CA ILE A 320 2.38 -5.60 9.47
C ILE A 320 3.74 -5.86 10.11
N ALA A 321 3.86 -5.54 11.39
CA ALA A 321 5.09 -5.71 12.16
C ALA A 321 5.06 -7.02 12.96
N ASP A 322 6.21 -7.68 13.07
CA ASP A 322 6.38 -8.73 14.09
C ASP A 322 6.37 -8.14 15.51
N ALA A 323 6.34 -8.99 16.51
CA ALA A 323 6.29 -8.57 17.91
C ALA A 323 7.52 -7.78 18.36
N ASP A 324 8.68 -8.02 17.74
CA ASP A 324 9.94 -7.37 18.07
C ASP A 324 10.05 -5.98 17.44
N LEU A 325 9.51 -5.79 16.22
CA LEU A 325 9.49 -4.50 15.55
C LEU A 325 8.41 -3.55 16.10
N TYR A 326 7.23 -4.09 16.44
CA TYR A 326 6.07 -3.28 16.82
C TYR A 326 6.36 -2.18 17.88
N PRO A 327 7.13 -2.44 18.98
CA PRO A 327 7.44 -1.39 19.95
C PRO A 327 8.24 -0.21 19.40
N MET A 328 8.89 -0.39 18.25
CA MET A 328 9.70 0.63 17.58
C MET A 328 8.89 1.47 16.59
N VAL A 329 7.70 1.01 16.22
CA VAL A 329 6.81 1.77 15.32
C VAL A 329 6.22 2.96 16.07
N LYS A 330 6.34 4.13 15.46
CA LYS A 330 5.80 5.39 16.01
C LYS A 330 4.50 5.80 15.35
N ARG A 331 4.34 5.44 14.08
CA ARG A 331 3.16 5.80 13.30
C ARG A 331 3.06 4.93 12.05
N ALA A 332 1.82 4.60 11.66
CA ALA A 332 1.50 3.99 10.39
C ALA A 332 0.24 4.64 9.80
N PHE A 333 0.23 4.94 8.51
CA PHE A 333 -0.93 5.55 7.86
C PHE A 333 -0.92 5.29 6.35
N ALA A 334 -2.09 5.25 5.75
CA ALA A 334 -2.28 5.36 4.31
C ALA A 334 -2.39 6.84 3.94
N TRP A 335 -1.72 7.26 2.88
CA TRP A 335 -1.80 8.62 2.37
C TRP A 335 -2.77 8.65 1.19
N HIS A 336 -3.98 9.17 1.44
CA HIS A 336 -5.12 9.09 0.52
C HIS A 336 -4.99 10.01 -0.70
N ILE A 337 -4.12 9.65 -1.63
CA ILE A 337 -3.87 10.40 -2.88
C ILE A 337 -4.42 9.71 -4.13
N ASN A 338 -4.83 8.45 -4.03
CA ASN A 338 -5.15 7.62 -5.18
C ASN A 338 -6.55 7.00 -5.11
N ALA A 339 -6.85 6.28 -4.03
CA ALA A 339 -8.04 5.41 -3.93
C ALA A 339 -9.37 6.18 -4.12
N ASP A 340 -9.45 7.40 -3.64
CA ASP A 340 -10.64 8.26 -3.76
C ASP A 340 -10.67 9.07 -5.06
N GLU A 341 -9.54 9.20 -5.75
CA GLU A 341 -9.46 10.03 -6.95
C GLU A 341 -10.15 9.36 -8.14
N PRO A 342 -10.90 10.10 -8.95
CA PRO A 342 -11.49 9.57 -10.17
C PRO A 342 -10.46 8.98 -11.12
N THR A 343 -10.76 7.84 -11.72
CA THR A 343 -9.90 7.20 -12.73
C THR A 343 -9.63 8.10 -13.95
N ALA A 344 -10.51 9.05 -14.23
CA ALA A 344 -10.30 10.02 -15.32
C ALA A 344 -9.02 10.87 -15.16
N LEU A 345 -8.48 10.95 -13.94
CA LEU A 345 -7.26 11.73 -13.63
C LEU A 345 -5.96 10.91 -13.72
N ASP A 346 -6.05 9.63 -14.07
CA ASP A 346 -4.88 8.78 -14.27
C ASP A 346 -4.09 9.16 -15.55
N TYR A 347 -2.99 8.47 -15.76
CA TYR A 347 -2.09 8.70 -16.88
C TYR A 347 -2.65 8.25 -18.24
N ASN A 348 -3.67 7.39 -18.25
CA ASN A 348 -4.21 6.81 -19.48
C ASN A 348 -4.91 7.86 -20.33
N GLU A 349 -4.74 7.77 -21.64
CA GLU A 349 -5.34 8.67 -22.63
C GLU A 349 -6.54 8.06 -23.35
N GLU A 350 -6.74 6.75 -23.23
CA GLU A 350 -7.82 6.05 -23.90
C GLU A 350 -9.20 6.62 -23.52
N TYR A 351 -10.03 6.78 -24.54
CA TYR A 351 -11.40 7.32 -24.42
C TYR A 351 -11.49 8.78 -23.94
N LYS A 352 -10.38 9.54 -23.95
CA LYS A 352 -10.33 10.96 -23.62
C LYS A 352 -10.14 11.80 -24.91
N THR A 353 -10.78 12.96 -24.98
CA THR A 353 -10.47 13.95 -26.02
C THR A 353 -9.17 14.70 -25.68
N ASP A 354 -8.57 15.39 -26.65
CA ASP A 354 -7.35 16.18 -26.43
C ASP A 354 -7.52 17.22 -25.31
N GLU A 355 -8.70 17.85 -25.23
CA GLU A 355 -9.03 18.80 -24.17
C GLU A 355 -9.14 18.11 -22.80
N GLN A 356 -9.67 16.89 -22.76
CA GLN A 356 -9.74 16.11 -21.52
C GLN A 356 -8.36 15.63 -21.09
N ILE A 357 -7.51 15.18 -22.01
CA ILE A 357 -6.12 14.80 -21.73
C ILE A 357 -5.38 15.99 -21.10
N ALA A 358 -5.52 17.18 -21.69
CA ALA A 358 -4.88 18.39 -21.17
C ALA A 358 -5.45 18.83 -19.81
N ALA A 359 -6.77 18.71 -19.60
CA ALA A 359 -7.43 19.17 -18.36
C ALA A 359 -7.30 18.21 -17.20
N PHE A 360 -7.21 16.88 -17.45
CA PHE A 360 -7.27 15.85 -16.40
C PHE A 360 -5.89 15.39 -15.95
N TYR A 361 -4.84 15.71 -16.68
CA TYR A 361 -3.48 15.38 -16.29
C TYR A 361 -2.87 16.48 -15.41
N SER A 362 -2.16 16.05 -14.37
CA SER A 362 -1.22 16.85 -13.58
C SER A 362 -0.05 15.95 -13.20
N ASP A 363 1.15 16.48 -13.10
CA ASP A 363 2.37 15.77 -12.70
C ASP A 363 2.53 15.66 -11.17
N ASP A 364 1.47 16.00 -10.43
CA ASP A 364 1.40 15.83 -8.98
C ASP A 364 1.22 14.35 -8.58
N ALA A 365 1.25 14.09 -7.26
CA ALA A 365 1.14 12.76 -6.69
C ALA A 365 -0.28 12.16 -6.78
N PHE A 366 -1.33 12.97 -7.01
CA PHE A 366 -2.71 12.50 -6.95
C PHE A 366 -3.08 11.67 -8.17
N ARG A 367 -3.70 10.52 -7.93
CA ARG A 367 -4.02 9.50 -8.93
C ARG A 367 -2.77 9.02 -9.70
N SER A 368 -1.67 8.84 -8.98
CA SER A 368 -0.46 8.17 -9.48
C SER A 368 -0.59 6.65 -9.56
N SER A 369 -1.57 6.10 -8.83
CA SER A 369 -1.97 4.69 -8.79
C SER A 369 -3.47 4.59 -8.52
N ASP A 370 -4.00 3.40 -8.35
CA ASP A 370 -5.32 3.11 -7.79
C ASP A 370 -5.27 2.72 -6.31
N HIS A 371 -4.09 2.42 -5.78
CA HIS A 371 -3.82 2.15 -4.38
C HIS A 371 -3.19 3.35 -3.67
N ASP A 372 -3.58 3.59 -2.43
CA ASP A 372 -2.91 4.55 -1.57
C ASP A 372 -1.62 3.98 -0.99
N PRO A 373 -0.51 4.74 -0.98
CA PRO A 373 0.71 4.28 -0.34
C PRO A 373 0.54 4.17 1.17
N VAL A 374 1.12 3.11 1.75
CA VAL A 374 1.15 2.83 3.18
C VAL A 374 2.51 3.20 3.74
N ILE A 375 2.54 4.01 4.79
CA ILE A 375 3.74 4.64 5.34
C ILE A 375 3.91 4.25 6.80
N VAL A 376 5.15 3.92 7.19
CA VAL A 376 5.51 3.53 8.56
C VAL A 376 6.73 4.32 9.01
N ASP A 377 6.61 5.04 10.12
CA ASP A 377 7.72 5.72 10.79
C ASP A 377 8.19 4.89 11.99
N MET A 378 9.48 4.58 12.04
CA MET A 378 10.10 3.72 13.06
C MET A 378 11.24 4.45 13.76
N ASP A 379 11.34 4.27 15.08
CA ASP A 379 12.50 4.67 15.86
C ASP A 379 13.33 3.43 16.18
N LEU A 380 14.43 3.27 15.44
CA LEU A 380 15.33 2.12 15.51
C LEU A 380 16.59 2.40 16.37
N ASN A 381 16.60 3.49 17.14
CA ASN A 381 17.72 3.80 18.04
C ASN A 381 17.81 2.77 19.18
N GLU A 382 19.03 2.47 19.62
CA GLU A 382 19.28 1.43 20.64
C GLU A 382 18.74 1.78 22.04
N ASN A 383 18.44 3.06 22.30
CA ASN A 383 18.10 3.59 23.62
C ASN A 383 16.59 3.59 23.94
N ILE A 384 15.80 2.72 23.34
CA ILE A 384 14.46 2.47 23.89
C ILE A 384 14.64 1.57 25.12
N SER A 385 14.95 2.19 26.28
CA SER A 385 14.83 1.50 27.54
C SER A 385 13.38 1.02 27.67
N SER A 386 13.20 -0.28 27.64
CA SER A 386 12.02 -0.92 28.20
C SER A 386 12.03 -0.57 29.69
N ASN A 387 11.42 0.53 30.06
CA ASN A 387 11.06 0.80 31.42
C ASN A 387 9.67 0.15 31.62
N PRO A 388 9.57 -1.06 32.15
CA PRO A 388 8.31 -1.48 32.72
C PRO A 388 8.17 -0.59 33.94
N ASP A 389 7.17 0.25 33.94
CA ASP A 389 6.71 0.99 35.12
C ASP A 389 6.29 -0.06 36.17
N THR A 390 7.28 -0.62 36.84
CA THR A 390 7.08 -1.35 38.08
C THR A 390 6.82 -0.28 39.13
N GLY A 391 5.57 0.16 39.18
CA GLY A 391 5.06 0.92 40.29
C GLY A 391 5.38 0.16 41.58
N LYS A 392 6.44 0.60 42.24
CA LYS A 392 6.67 0.21 43.64
C LYS A 392 5.49 0.70 44.45
N ILE A 393 4.57 -0.19 44.76
CA ILE A 393 3.62 0.01 45.84
C ILE A 393 4.47 0.06 47.09
N SER A 394 4.78 1.26 47.58
CA SER A 394 5.32 1.46 48.93
C SER A 394 4.27 0.99 49.92
N GLY A 395 4.53 -0.12 50.56
CA GLY A 395 3.70 -0.64 51.63
C GLY A 395 3.66 0.35 52.80
N GLY A 396 2.53 1.03 52.93
CA GLY A 396 2.20 1.78 54.14
C GLY A 396 1.81 0.81 55.24
N SER A 397 2.63 0.76 56.31
CA SER A 397 2.35 0.09 57.57
C SER A 397 1.04 0.62 58.16
N MET A 398 0.02 -0.23 58.26
CA MET A 398 -1.16 0.07 59.08
C MET A 398 -0.87 -0.26 60.55
N GLY A 399 -0.69 0.73 61.37
CA GLY A 399 -0.71 0.61 62.83
C GLY A 399 -2.10 0.21 63.32
N ILE A 400 -2.14 -0.85 64.10
CA ILE A 400 -3.31 -1.33 64.86
C ILE A 400 -3.61 -0.33 65.99
N TRP A 401 -4.78 0.29 65.96
CA TRP A 401 -5.40 0.91 67.13
C TRP A 401 -6.61 0.08 67.53
N SER A 402 -6.45 -0.63 68.66
CA SER A 402 -7.55 -1.16 69.43
C SER A 402 -8.25 -0.02 70.18
N MET A 403 -9.58 0.07 70.09
CA MET A 403 -10.40 0.67 71.14
C MET A 403 -11.66 -0.14 71.37
N LEU A 404 -11.75 -0.55 72.62
CA LEU A 404 -12.92 -1.02 73.35
C LEU A 404 -13.99 0.09 73.45
N THR A 405 -15.17 -0.16 73.18
CA THR A 405 -16.44 -0.19 73.97
C THR A 405 -17.59 -0.49 73.05
#